data_6038a2931c48738e9bd51c214e425347
#
_entry.id   6038a2931c48738e9bd51c214e425347
#
_cell.length_a   1.000
_cell.length_b   1.000
_cell.length_c   1.000
_cell.angle_alpha   90.00
_cell.angle_beta   90.00
_cell.angle_gamma   90.00
#
_symmetry.space_group_name_H-M   'P 1'
#
loop_
_entity.id
_entity.type
_entity.pdbx_description
1 polymer ?
#
loop_
_entity_poly.entity_id
_entity_poly.type
_entity_poly.pdbx_seq_one_letter_code
_entity_poly.pdbx_strand_id
1 'polypeptide(L)'
;LLEANLRYDGSSRFADGHRWGLFPSVSAGWRISEEDFWKNAAVSAVVDNLKLRASYGVLGNQNIGVYPYQQIYELGHDYPFGNPATLQSGAYMKTYNNPEITWEKTAITDIGLDFSLLNGRFSGTLDYFYKYTSDILAPVEVSSIMGREVGQSNVGAVSNKGIEINLTYNGQIGRDFRFSISPNFTWVKNAVEKLANGATEEINNNRIVGQPIGIIYGYETDGLFVD
;
A
#
# COMPACT_ATOMS: atom_id res chain seq x y z
N LEU A 1 -1.76 -8.40 26.57
CA LEU A 1 -1.97 -9.35 25.50
C LEU A 1 -0.81 -9.23 24.50
N LEU A 2 -0.26 -10.37 24.07
CA LEU A 2 0.73 -10.42 22.99
C LEU A 2 0.31 -11.51 22.01
N GLU A 3 0.42 -11.20 20.71
CA GLU A 3 0.11 -12.13 19.64
C GLU A 3 1.21 -12.06 18.57
N ALA A 4 1.63 -13.20 18.05
CA ALA A 4 2.55 -13.30 16.95
C ALA A 4 2.04 -14.33 15.94
N ASN A 5 2.05 -13.97 14.66
CA ASN A 5 1.63 -14.82 13.56
C ASN A 5 2.72 -14.87 12.49
N LEU A 6 2.84 -16.02 11.85
CA LEU A 6 3.76 -16.22 10.75
C LEU A 6 3.04 -16.94 9.61
N ARG A 7 3.11 -16.36 8.40
CA ARG A 7 2.60 -17.00 7.18
C ARG A 7 3.74 -17.23 6.21
N TYR A 8 3.69 -18.37 5.56
CA TYR A 8 4.62 -18.73 4.48
C TYR A 8 3.80 -19.14 3.27
N ASP A 9 3.69 -18.24 2.31
CA ASP A 9 2.81 -18.38 1.16
C ASP A 9 3.63 -18.59 -0.12
N GLY A 10 3.11 -19.43 -1.03
CA GLY A 10 3.74 -19.69 -2.31
C GLY A 10 2.83 -19.37 -3.49
N SER A 11 3.40 -18.86 -4.58
CA SER A 11 2.68 -18.56 -5.81
C SER A 11 3.41 -19.10 -7.04
N SER A 12 2.70 -19.86 -7.88
CA SER A 12 3.21 -20.34 -9.17
C SER A 12 3.38 -19.24 -10.22
N ARG A 13 2.88 -18.03 -9.96
CA ARG A 13 3.02 -16.88 -10.86
C ARG A 13 4.46 -16.38 -10.94
N PHE A 14 5.30 -16.73 -9.96
CA PHE A 14 6.71 -16.39 -9.89
C PHE A 14 7.60 -17.54 -10.33
N ALA A 15 8.79 -17.25 -10.80
CA ALA A 15 9.78 -18.24 -11.18
C ALA A 15 10.28 -19.04 -9.96
N ASP A 16 10.95 -20.15 -10.22
CA ASP A 16 11.62 -20.92 -9.18
C ASP A 16 12.62 -20.03 -8.43
N GLY A 17 12.67 -20.16 -7.11
CA GLY A 17 13.46 -19.30 -6.23
C GLY A 17 12.75 -18.03 -5.75
N HIS A 18 11.70 -17.56 -6.44
CA HIS A 18 10.96 -16.34 -6.09
C HIS A 18 9.50 -16.61 -5.68
N ARG A 19 9.07 -17.87 -5.67
CA ARG A 19 7.70 -18.28 -5.40
C ARG A 19 7.24 -18.04 -3.97
N TRP A 20 8.15 -18.13 -3.01
CA TRP A 20 7.81 -18.18 -1.61
C TRP A 20 8.06 -16.85 -0.91
N GLY A 21 7.08 -16.40 -0.14
CA GLY A 21 7.15 -15.20 0.69
C GLY A 21 6.86 -15.50 2.15
N LEU A 22 7.61 -14.87 3.05
CA LEU A 22 7.42 -14.94 4.50
C LEU A 22 6.79 -13.65 4.99
N PHE A 23 5.65 -13.77 5.70
CA PHE A 23 4.83 -12.63 6.14
C PHE A 23 4.57 -12.72 7.64
N PRO A 24 5.49 -12.17 8.47
CA PRO A 24 5.32 -12.11 9.91
C PRO A 24 4.37 -10.99 10.33
N SER A 25 3.70 -11.18 11.49
CA SER A 25 3.00 -10.11 12.19
C SER A 25 3.10 -10.29 13.68
N VAL A 26 3.13 -9.17 14.41
CA VAL A 26 3.13 -9.12 15.87
C VAL A 26 2.19 -8.02 16.32
N SER A 27 1.45 -8.27 17.39
CA SER A 27 0.63 -7.25 18.03
C SER A 27 0.73 -7.34 19.56
N ALA A 28 0.62 -6.19 20.20
CA ALA A 28 0.61 -6.05 21.63
C ALA A 28 -0.53 -5.13 22.07
N GLY A 29 -1.16 -5.46 23.17
CA GLY A 29 -2.19 -4.64 23.79
C GLY A 29 -2.03 -4.60 25.29
N TRP A 30 -2.01 -3.39 25.85
CA TRP A 30 -1.91 -3.14 27.26
C TRP A 30 -3.16 -2.39 27.78
N ARG A 31 -3.90 -3.04 28.67
CA ARG A 31 -5.04 -2.43 29.35
C ARG A 31 -4.55 -1.69 30.57
N ILE A 32 -4.24 -0.41 30.40
CA ILE A 32 -3.73 0.45 31.48
C ILE A 32 -4.75 0.58 32.59
N SER A 33 -6.04 0.64 32.22
CA SER A 33 -7.15 0.76 33.19
C SER A 33 -7.33 -0.45 34.11
N GLU A 34 -6.74 -1.60 33.82
CA GLU A 34 -6.81 -2.78 34.67
C GLU A 34 -5.65 -2.87 35.69
N GLU A 35 -4.66 -2.00 35.59
CA GLU A 35 -3.50 -1.98 36.48
C GLU A 35 -3.86 -1.36 37.85
N ASP A 36 -3.22 -1.86 38.91
CA ASP A 36 -3.51 -1.42 40.29
C ASP A 36 -3.19 0.05 40.52
N PHE A 37 -2.12 0.58 39.87
CA PHE A 37 -1.80 1.99 39.95
C PHE A 37 -2.90 2.90 39.36
N TRP A 38 -3.60 2.40 38.31
CA TRP A 38 -4.71 3.14 37.68
C TRP A 38 -5.97 3.09 38.56
N LYS A 39 -6.33 1.89 39.04
CA LYS A 39 -7.52 1.68 39.87
C LYS A 39 -7.50 2.53 41.13
N ASN A 40 -6.32 2.77 41.69
CA ASN A 40 -6.13 3.59 42.89
C ASN A 40 -5.98 5.11 42.59
N ALA A 41 -5.93 5.50 41.32
CA ALA A 41 -5.79 6.90 40.93
C ALA A 41 -7.16 7.58 40.80
N ALA A 42 -7.26 8.86 41.14
CA ALA A 42 -8.52 9.63 41.03
C ALA A 42 -9.04 9.68 39.56
N VAL A 43 -8.17 9.49 38.57
CA VAL A 43 -8.53 9.49 37.15
C VAL A 43 -9.44 8.30 36.78
N SER A 44 -9.41 7.18 37.53
CA SER A 44 -10.25 6.01 37.28
C SER A 44 -11.75 6.30 37.47
N ALA A 45 -12.10 7.33 38.21
CA ALA A 45 -13.47 7.75 38.37
C ALA A 45 -14.08 8.36 37.09
N VAL A 46 -13.24 8.81 36.15
CA VAL A 46 -13.67 9.44 34.90
C VAL A 46 -13.35 8.57 33.71
N VAL A 47 -12.20 7.87 33.74
CA VAL A 47 -11.70 7.03 32.63
C VAL A 47 -11.95 5.57 32.98
N ASP A 48 -13.01 5.00 32.40
CA ASP A 48 -13.45 3.62 32.67
C ASP A 48 -12.56 2.58 31.99
N ASN A 49 -12.10 2.89 30.80
CA ASN A 49 -11.23 1.99 30.04
C ASN A 49 -10.16 2.80 29.31
N LEU A 50 -8.93 2.33 29.39
CA LEU A 50 -7.82 2.85 28.63
C LEU A 50 -6.94 1.68 28.20
N LYS A 51 -6.80 1.51 26.87
CA LYS A 51 -6.00 0.44 26.29
C LYS A 51 -5.08 1.00 25.20
N LEU A 52 -3.81 0.74 25.34
CA LEU A 52 -2.80 1.00 24.30
C LEU A 52 -2.65 -0.24 23.43
N ARG A 53 -2.58 -0.04 22.11
CA ARG A 53 -2.34 -1.07 21.10
C ARG A 53 -1.13 -0.71 20.26
N ALA A 54 -0.36 -1.71 19.86
CA ALA A 54 0.68 -1.56 18.86
C ALA A 54 0.71 -2.83 18.02
N SER A 55 0.86 -2.67 16.71
CA SER A 55 1.01 -3.79 15.80
C SER A 55 2.03 -3.49 14.69
N TYR A 56 2.67 -4.55 14.23
CA TYR A 56 3.49 -4.55 13.04
C TYR A 56 3.21 -5.81 12.24
N GLY A 57 3.04 -5.68 10.92
CA GLY A 57 2.83 -6.84 10.07
C GLY A 57 3.30 -6.58 8.64
N VAL A 58 3.68 -7.66 7.97
CA VAL A 58 4.06 -7.65 6.56
C VAL A 58 3.04 -8.45 5.77
N LEU A 59 2.54 -7.88 4.69
CA LEU A 59 1.62 -8.50 3.74
C LEU A 59 2.30 -8.65 2.38
N GLY A 60 2.02 -9.76 1.69
CA GLY A 60 2.45 -10.00 0.33
C GLY A 60 1.31 -9.80 -0.67
N ASN A 61 1.62 -9.19 -1.81
CA ASN A 61 0.71 -9.09 -2.93
C ASN A 61 1.31 -9.78 -4.16
N GLN A 62 0.52 -10.67 -4.78
CA GLN A 62 0.87 -11.41 -6.00
C GLN A 62 0.01 -11.01 -7.20
N ASN A 63 -0.57 -9.81 -7.19
CA ASN A 63 -1.47 -9.38 -8.26
C ASN A 63 -0.69 -8.98 -9.52
N ILE A 64 -0.17 -9.99 -10.18
CA ILE A 64 0.53 -9.91 -11.47
C ILE A 64 -0.16 -10.81 -12.49
N GLY A 65 0.17 -10.63 -13.76
CA GLY A 65 -0.26 -11.53 -14.84
C GLY A 65 0.11 -13.00 -14.58
N VAL A 66 -0.33 -13.86 -15.45
CA VAL A 66 -0.05 -15.31 -15.37
C VAL A 66 1.31 -15.57 -16.00
N TYR A 67 2.24 -16.11 -15.22
CA TYR A 67 3.61 -16.50 -15.64
C TYR A 67 4.41 -15.40 -16.38
N PRO A 68 4.50 -14.17 -15.87
CA PRO A 68 5.18 -13.07 -16.56
C PRO A 68 6.70 -13.28 -16.69
N TYR A 69 7.23 -14.27 -16.00
CA TYR A 69 8.65 -14.66 -16.11
C TYR A 69 8.95 -15.54 -17.32
N GLN A 70 7.92 -16.05 -18.02
CA GLN A 70 8.10 -16.89 -19.18
C GLN A 70 8.30 -16.06 -20.44
N GLN A 71 9.22 -16.52 -21.30
CA GLN A 71 9.43 -15.91 -22.60
C GLN A 71 8.32 -16.33 -23.55
N ILE A 72 7.63 -15.35 -24.13
CA ILE A 72 6.53 -15.58 -25.09
C ILE A 72 6.98 -15.09 -26.47
N TYR A 73 6.71 -15.92 -27.48
CA TYR A 73 6.87 -15.55 -28.87
C TYR A 73 5.52 -15.19 -29.47
N GLU A 74 5.43 -14.05 -30.14
CA GLU A 74 4.27 -13.63 -30.91
C GLU A 74 4.46 -14.05 -32.37
N LEU A 75 3.44 -14.74 -32.93
CA LEU A 75 3.41 -15.20 -34.32
C LEU A 75 2.70 -14.18 -35.21
N GLY A 76 2.84 -14.32 -36.53
CA GLY A 76 2.12 -13.47 -37.49
C GLY A 76 2.87 -12.21 -37.89
N HIS A 77 4.18 -12.15 -37.64
CA HIS A 77 5.09 -11.14 -38.18
C HIS A 77 5.74 -11.66 -39.44
N ASP A 78 4.91 -11.75 -40.47
CA ASP A 78 5.31 -12.36 -41.75
C ASP A 78 6.21 -11.44 -42.55
N TYR A 79 7.17 -12.04 -43.27
CA TYR A 79 8.11 -11.33 -44.14
C TYR A 79 8.10 -11.98 -45.51
N PRO A 80 8.09 -11.17 -46.61
CA PRO A 80 8.15 -11.70 -47.96
C PRO A 80 9.58 -12.08 -48.32
N PHE A 81 9.79 -13.34 -48.74
CA PHE A 81 11.06 -13.86 -49.24
C PHE A 81 10.90 -14.39 -50.67
N GLY A 82 12.00 -14.30 -51.44
CA GLY A 82 12.11 -14.88 -52.76
C GLY A 82 11.70 -13.98 -53.92
N ASN A 83 11.83 -14.51 -55.16
CA ASN A 83 11.39 -13.87 -56.38
C ASN A 83 10.72 -14.93 -57.27
N PRO A 84 9.37 -14.95 -57.41
CA PRO A 84 8.41 -14.02 -56.83
C PRO A 84 8.36 -14.11 -55.32
N ALA A 85 8.02 -12.98 -54.65
CA ALA A 85 7.96 -12.89 -53.20
C ALA A 85 6.82 -13.73 -52.65
N THR A 86 7.10 -14.57 -51.66
CA THR A 86 6.09 -15.33 -50.89
C THR A 86 6.20 -14.97 -49.43
N LEU A 87 5.03 -14.76 -48.80
CA LEU A 87 4.96 -14.50 -47.34
C LEU A 87 5.39 -15.74 -46.56
N GLN A 88 6.39 -15.56 -45.72
CA GLN A 88 6.84 -16.58 -44.76
C GLN A 88 6.42 -16.17 -43.35
N SER A 89 5.88 -17.12 -42.61
CA SER A 89 5.43 -16.87 -41.21
C SER A 89 6.65 -16.58 -40.36
N GLY A 90 6.59 -15.45 -39.63
CA GLY A 90 7.61 -15.01 -38.70
C GLY A 90 7.15 -15.07 -37.27
N ALA A 91 8.09 -15.13 -36.34
CA ALA A 91 7.89 -15.06 -34.91
C ALA A 91 8.93 -14.14 -34.28
N TYR A 92 8.54 -13.36 -33.30
CA TYR A 92 9.47 -12.54 -32.55
C TYR A 92 9.15 -12.52 -31.05
N MET A 93 10.13 -12.16 -30.24
CA MET A 93 9.94 -11.93 -28.80
C MET A 93 9.46 -10.49 -28.61
N LYS A 94 8.20 -10.33 -28.19
CA LYS A 94 7.59 -9.02 -27.98
C LYS A 94 8.10 -8.34 -26.71
N THR A 95 8.15 -9.10 -25.63
CA THR A 95 8.42 -8.58 -24.28
C THR A 95 9.66 -9.25 -23.71
N TYR A 96 10.49 -8.49 -23.02
CA TYR A 96 11.53 -9.07 -22.16
C TYR A 96 10.88 -9.72 -20.96
N ASN A 97 11.14 -11.00 -20.75
CA ASN A 97 10.76 -11.68 -19.54
C ASN A 97 11.66 -11.24 -18.37
N ASN A 98 11.10 -11.27 -17.16
CA ASN A 98 11.87 -10.99 -15.96
C ASN A 98 11.68 -12.15 -14.96
N PRO A 99 12.64 -13.06 -14.84
CA PRO A 99 12.54 -14.18 -13.89
C PRO A 99 12.71 -13.75 -12.42
N GLU A 100 13.23 -12.53 -12.18
CA GLU A 100 13.47 -11.99 -10.83
C GLU A 100 12.22 -11.38 -10.18
N ILE A 101 11.07 -11.42 -10.87
CA ILE A 101 9.82 -10.91 -10.32
C ILE A 101 9.45 -11.68 -9.04
N THR A 102 9.17 -10.95 -7.99
CA THR A 102 8.79 -11.50 -6.69
C THR A 102 7.60 -10.73 -6.09
N TRP A 103 7.21 -11.11 -4.89
CA TRP A 103 6.13 -10.52 -4.13
C TRP A 103 6.32 -9.02 -3.91
N GLU A 104 5.28 -8.26 -4.15
CA GLU A 104 5.14 -6.90 -3.64
C GLU A 104 4.85 -6.98 -2.14
N LYS A 105 5.55 -6.21 -1.33
CA LYS A 105 5.49 -6.28 0.13
C LYS A 105 4.93 -4.98 0.71
N THR A 106 4.02 -5.13 1.66
CA THR A 106 3.50 -4.00 2.43
C THR A 106 3.76 -4.24 3.92
N ALA A 107 4.62 -3.42 4.51
CA ALA A 107 4.83 -3.36 5.94
C ALA A 107 3.90 -2.30 6.55
N ILE A 108 3.17 -2.67 7.60
CA ILE A 108 2.24 -1.78 8.30
C ILE A 108 2.63 -1.75 9.77
N THR A 109 2.83 -0.53 10.29
CA THR A 109 2.95 -0.24 11.72
C THR A 109 1.72 0.53 12.15
N ASP A 110 1.09 0.13 13.21
CA ASP A 110 -0.09 0.77 13.79
C ASP A 110 0.08 0.93 15.29
N ILE A 111 -0.25 2.12 15.81
CA ILE A 111 -0.28 2.42 17.23
C ILE A 111 -1.63 3.06 17.53
N GLY A 112 -2.39 2.42 18.40
CA GLY A 112 -3.76 2.81 18.73
C GLY A 112 -4.00 2.97 20.21
N LEU A 113 -4.93 3.87 20.53
CA LEU A 113 -5.44 4.11 21.87
C LEU A 113 -6.96 3.92 21.86
N ASP A 114 -7.44 2.98 22.67
CA ASP A 114 -8.87 2.79 22.93
C ASP A 114 -9.21 3.40 24.31
N PHE A 115 -10.25 4.20 24.38
CA PHE A 115 -10.68 4.79 25.63
C PHE A 115 -12.20 4.80 25.81
N SER A 116 -12.62 4.80 27.07
CA SER A 116 -14.01 4.98 27.49
C SER A 116 -14.05 5.85 28.74
N LEU A 117 -14.94 6.83 28.74
CA LEU A 117 -15.09 7.84 29.80
C LEU A 117 -16.54 7.92 30.26
N LEU A 118 -16.71 8.36 31.53
CA LEU A 118 -18.02 8.71 32.10
C LEU A 118 -19.03 7.55 32.04
N ASN A 119 -18.62 6.35 32.47
CA ASN A 119 -19.41 5.12 32.45
C ASN A 119 -19.90 4.76 31.02
N GLY A 120 -19.02 4.85 30.04
CA GLY A 120 -19.31 4.49 28.63
C GLY A 120 -20.11 5.53 27.85
N ARG A 121 -20.35 6.71 28.42
CA ARG A 121 -21.04 7.79 27.69
C ARG A 121 -20.20 8.33 26.54
N PHE A 122 -18.91 8.44 26.74
CA PHE A 122 -17.96 8.88 25.71
C PHE A 122 -16.89 7.82 25.51
N SER A 123 -16.76 7.31 24.30
CA SER A 123 -15.75 6.33 23.95
C SER A 123 -15.15 6.63 22.59
N GLY A 124 -13.97 6.10 22.33
CA GLY A 124 -13.35 6.29 21.03
C GLY A 124 -12.08 5.51 20.86
N THR A 125 -11.58 5.59 19.62
CA THR A 125 -10.27 5.09 19.22
C THR A 125 -9.48 6.20 18.53
N LEU A 126 -8.19 6.24 18.77
CA LEU A 126 -7.23 7.09 18.10
C LEU A 126 -6.11 6.19 17.58
N ASP A 127 -5.93 6.15 16.28
CA ASP A 127 -4.93 5.32 15.62
C ASP A 127 -3.98 6.16 14.79
N TYR A 128 -2.68 5.87 14.87
CA TYR A 128 -1.65 6.34 13.96
C TYR A 128 -1.10 5.15 13.22
N PHE A 129 -1.10 5.22 11.88
CA PHE A 129 -0.55 4.16 11.05
C PHE A 129 0.56 4.68 10.12
N TYR A 130 1.50 3.80 9.85
CA TYR A 130 2.50 3.95 8.81
C TYR A 130 2.55 2.68 7.97
N LYS A 131 2.19 2.83 6.69
CA LYS A 131 2.17 1.74 5.70
C LYS A 131 3.23 2.03 4.65
N TYR A 132 4.17 1.11 4.48
CA TYR A 132 5.22 1.18 3.48
C TYR A 132 5.09 0.00 2.51
N THR A 133 4.81 0.29 1.24
CA THR A 133 4.75 -0.70 0.18
C THR A 133 6.03 -0.62 -0.62
N SER A 134 6.78 -1.71 -0.65
CA SER A 134 8.01 -1.88 -1.43
C SER A 134 7.85 -2.92 -2.51
N ASP A 135 8.84 -2.97 -3.39
CA ASP A 135 8.90 -3.93 -4.48
C ASP A 135 7.65 -3.86 -5.37
N ILE A 136 7.06 -2.65 -5.52
CA ILE A 136 5.88 -2.42 -6.36
C ILE A 136 6.24 -2.77 -7.80
N LEU A 137 5.37 -3.59 -8.39
CA LEU A 137 5.50 -4.03 -9.77
C LEU A 137 5.09 -2.91 -10.72
N ALA A 138 6.05 -2.40 -11.47
CA ALA A 138 5.84 -1.36 -12.47
C ALA A 138 6.60 -1.69 -13.76
N PRO A 139 6.09 -1.23 -14.92
CA PRO A 139 6.87 -1.29 -16.15
C PRO A 139 8.12 -0.42 -16.01
N VAL A 140 9.23 -0.92 -16.51
CA VAL A 140 10.49 -0.16 -16.56
C VAL A 140 10.63 0.44 -17.97
N GLU A 141 10.80 1.75 -18.04
CA GLU A 141 11.06 2.40 -19.32
C GLU A 141 12.46 1.99 -19.84
N VAL A 142 12.50 1.53 -21.07
CA VAL A 142 13.73 1.21 -21.78
C VAL A 142 13.79 1.99 -23.07
N SER A 143 15.01 2.17 -23.57
CA SER A 143 15.23 2.83 -24.86
C SER A 143 14.49 2.09 -26.00
N SER A 144 13.79 2.84 -26.84
CA SER A 144 13.11 2.31 -28.03
C SER A 144 14.05 1.58 -29.01
N ILE A 145 15.36 1.82 -28.91
CA ILE A 145 16.40 1.09 -29.68
C ILE A 145 16.38 -0.41 -29.36
N MET A 146 15.91 -0.80 -28.17
CA MET A 146 15.80 -2.21 -27.78
C MET A 146 14.79 -3.00 -28.62
N GLY A 147 13.84 -2.32 -29.29
CA GLY A 147 12.87 -2.95 -30.20
C GLY A 147 11.89 -3.92 -29.51
N ARG A 148 11.80 -3.88 -28.18
CA ARG A 148 10.94 -4.77 -27.39
C ARG A 148 10.32 -4.00 -26.22
N GLU A 149 9.14 -4.42 -25.83
CA GLU A 149 8.51 -3.96 -24.60
C GLU A 149 9.22 -4.57 -23.39
N VAL A 150 9.33 -3.84 -22.31
CA VAL A 150 9.84 -4.37 -21.04
C VAL A 150 8.68 -4.85 -20.18
N GLY A 151 8.89 -6.01 -19.58
CA GLY A 151 8.00 -6.55 -18.60
C GLY A 151 8.03 -5.74 -17.30
N GLN A 152 7.18 -6.14 -16.36
CA GLN A 152 7.15 -5.56 -15.02
C GLN A 152 8.41 -5.94 -14.22
N SER A 153 8.80 -5.08 -13.31
CA SER A 153 9.87 -5.32 -12.35
C SER A 153 9.49 -4.76 -10.98
N ASN A 154 10.08 -5.29 -9.92
CA ASN A 154 9.89 -4.83 -8.53
C ASN A 154 10.75 -3.59 -8.28
N VAL A 155 10.27 -2.41 -8.64
CA VAL A 155 11.11 -1.19 -8.70
C VAL A 155 10.57 -0.01 -7.90
N GLY A 156 9.29 0.00 -7.55
CA GLY A 156 8.66 1.13 -6.88
C GLY A 156 8.54 0.96 -5.38
N ALA A 157 8.42 2.08 -4.66
CA ALA A 157 8.00 2.11 -3.27
C ALA A 157 7.14 3.34 -2.97
N VAL A 158 6.15 3.16 -2.10
CA VAL A 158 5.20 4.19 -1.69
C VAL A 158 4.93 4.09 -0.20
N SER A 159 4.91 5.21 0.49
CA SER A 159 4.49 5.30 1.88
C SER A 159 3.10 5.95 2.01
N ASN A 160 2.36 5.50 3.01
CA ASN A 160 1.13 6.13 3.46
C ASN A 160 1.19 6.22 4.99
N LYS A 161 0.96 7.40 5.54
CA LYS A 161 0.86 7.61 6.98
C LYS A 161 -0.36 8.44 7.29
N GLY A 162 -0.98 8.18 8.43
CA GLY A 162 -2.19 8.89 8.76
C GLY A 162 -2.62 8.73 10.20
N ILE A 163 -3.69 9.44 10.51
CA ILE A 163 -4.36 9.41 11.80
C ILE A 163 -5.83 9.09 11.54
N GLU A 164 -6.36 8.18 12.33
CA GLU A 164 -7.78 7.83 12.34
C GLU A 164 -8.36 8.08 13.72
N ILE A 165 -9.49 8.76 13.80
CA ILE A 165 -10.18 9.09 15.01
C ILE A 165 -11.63 8.64 14.90
N ASN A 166 -12.06 7.78 15.78
CA ASN A 166 -13.47 7.39 15.92
C ASN A 166 -13.93 7.77 17.32
N LEU A 167 -15.00 8.53 17.43
CA LEU A 167 -15.58 8.93 18.69
C LEU A 167 -17.03 8.49 18.74
N THR A 168 -17.52 8.16 19.92
CA THR A 168 -18.92 7.84 20.14
C THR A 168 -19.39 8.51 21.43
N TYR A 169 -20.47 9.26 21.32
CA TYR A 169 -21.16 9.85 22.45
C TYR A 169 -22.58 9.27 22.59
N ASN A 170 -22.86 8.68 23.73
CA ASN A 170 -24.18 8.14 24.10
C ASN A 170 -24.85 9.11 25.06
N GLY A 171 -25.89 9.76 24.61
CA GLY A 171 -26.66 10.74 25.37
C GLY A 171 -28.06 10.21 25.76
N GLN A 172 -28.60 10.78 26.84
CA GLN A 172 -29.97 10.55 27.24
C GLN A 172 -30.61 11.87 27.67
N ILE A 173 -31.80 12.15 27.14
CA ILE A 173 -32.62 13.32 27.52
C ILE A 173 -33.88 12.80 28.17
N GLY A 174 -34.07 13.18 29.44
CA GLY A 174 -35.16 12.63 30.22
C GLY A 174 -35.00 11.13 30.50
N ARG A 175 -36.10 10.39 30.56
CA ARG A 175 -36.11 8.94 30.81
C ARG A 175 -36.25 8.13 29.53
N ASP A 176 -36.85 8.69 28.50
CA ASP A 176 -37.34 7.94 27.34
C ASP A 176 -36.53 8.16 26.06
N PHE A 177 -35.79 9.27 25.95
CA PHE A 177 -35.05 9.56 24.75
C PHE A 177 -33.56 9.28 24.92
N ARG A 178 -33.05 8.30 24.14
CA ARG A 178 -31.62 7.97 24.06
C ARG A 178 -31.14 8.18 22.65
N PHE A 179 -29.92 8.70 22.52
CA PHE A 179 -29.29 8.92 21.23
C PHE A 179 -27.79 8.58 21.29
N SER A 180 -27.23 8.27 20.11
CA SER A 180 -25.79 8.06 19.93
C SER A 180 -25.32 8.86 18.73
N ILE A 181 -24.18 9.53 18.88
CA ILE A 181 -23.51 10.27 17.80
C ILE A 181 -22.09 9.71 17.68
N SER A 182 -21.73 9.28 16.46
CA SER A 182 -20.43 8.63 16.21
C SER A 182 -19.72 9.29 15.02
N PRO A 183 -19.06 10.45 15.21
CA PRO A 183 -18.20 11.05 14.20
C PRO A 183 -16.94 10.21 14.00
N ASN A 184 -16.46 10.17 12.76
CA ASN A 184 -15.15 9.66 12.41
C ASN A 184 -14.36 10.71 11.62
N PHE A 185 -13.04 10.66 11.75
CA PHE A 185 -12.13 11.52 11.03
C PHE A 185 -10.90 10.71 10.61
N THR A 186 -10.52 10.81 9.35
CA THR A 186 -9.30 10.19 8.82
C THR A 186 -8.50 11.22 8.03
N TRP A 187 -7.23 11.31 8.36
CA TRP A 187 -6.26 12.09 7.58
C TRP A 187 -5.13 11.19 7.13
N VAL A 188 -4.83 11.23 5.83
CA VAL A 188 -3.79 10.40 5.21
C VAL A 188 -2.89 11.26 4.35
N LYS A 189 -1.59 11.03 4.46
CA LYS A 189 -0.58 11.57 3.54
C LYS A 189 0.16 10.40 2.89
N ASN A 190 0.15 10.34 1.56
CA ASN A 190 0.98 9.40 0.81
C ASN A 190 2.19 10.11 0.19
N ALA A 191 3.24 9.33 -0.10
CA ALA A 191 4.41 9.80 -0.82
C ALA A 191 5.01 8.67 -1.66
N VAL A 192 5.48 9.02 -2.85
CA VAL A 192 6.34 8.16 -3.66
C VAL A 192 7.72 8.16 -3.02
N GLU A 193 8.22 6.99 -2.63
CA GLU A 193 9.52 6.84 -1.96
C GLU A 193 10.62 6.42 -2.93
N LYS A 194 10.24 5.64 -3.96
CA LYS A 194 11.18 5.12 -4.95
C LYS A 194 10.48 4.93 -6.30
N LEU A 195 11.20 5.28 -7.36
CA LEU A 195 10.83 5.02 -8.75
C LEU A 195 11.81 4.04 -9.40
N ALA A 196 11.50 3.60 -10.62
CA ALA A 196 12.35 2.73 -11.41
C ALA A 196 13.71 3.37 -11.70
N ASN A 197 14.75 2.55 -11.83
CA ASN A 197 16.10 2.98 -12.26
C ASN A 197 16.73 4.12 -11.44
N GLY A 198 16.26 4.35 -10.20
CA GLY A 198 16.73 5.45 -9.36
C GLY A 198 16.29 6.84 -9.86
N ALA A 199 15.27 6.89 -10.71
CA ALA A 199 14.68 8.14 -11.15
C ALA A 199 14.10 8.92 -9.95
N THR A 200 14.22 10.25 -10.00
CA THR A 200 13.60 11.15 -9.01
C THR A 200 12.22 11.60 -9.45
N GLU A 201 11.93 11.53 -10.74
CA GLU A 201 10.68 11.96 -11.34
C GLU A 201 10.32 11.15 -12.59
N GLU A 202 9.03 10.93 -12.78
CA GLU A 202 8.40 10.40 -13.99
C GLU A 202 7.24 11.34 -14.35
N ILE A 203 7.56 12.44 -15.03
CA ILE A 203 6.59 13.53 -15.30
C ILE A 203 5.38 13.04 -16.10
N ASN A 204 5.62 12.17 -17.11
CA ASN A 204 4.55 11.59 -17.94
C ASN A 204 3.54 10.76 -17.13
N ASN A 205 3.95 10.25 -15.98
CA ASN A 205 3.15 9.43 -15.07
C ASN A 205 2.69 10.21 -13.83
N ASN A 206 2.97 11.50 -13.73
CA ASN A 206 2.68 12.35 -12.58
C ASN A 206 3.23 11.76 -11.26
N ARG A 207 4.48 11.29 -11.30
CA ARG A 207 5.16 10.68 -10.15
C ARG A 207 6.48 11.41 -9.88
N ILE A 208 6.59 11.94 -8.67
CA ILE A 208 7.83 12.60 -8.19
C ILE A 208 8.13 12.06 -6.81
N VAL A 209 9.37 11.67 -6.56
CA VAL A 209 9.81 11.17 -5.24
C VAL A 209 9.59 12.25 -4.18
N GLY A 210 9.02 11.85 -3.04
CA GLY A 210 8.63 12.74 -1.93
C GLY A 210 7.26 13.41 -2.10
N GLN A 211 6.63 13.31 -3.28
CA GLN A 211 5.31 13.88 -3.55
C GLN A 211 4.20 12.80 -3.50
N PRO A 212 2.93 13.19 -3.30
CA PRO A 212 1.81 12.28 -3.41
C PRO A 212 1.70 11.64 -4.80
N ILE A 213 1.14 10.42 -4.86
CA ILE A 213 0.82 9.78 -6.14
C ILE A 213 -0.25 10.61 -6.86
N GLY A 214 -0.06 10.80 -8.17
CA GLY A 214 -1.05 11.48 -9.01
C GLY A 214 -1.10 12.99 -8.78
N ILE A 215 0.04 13.60 -8.46
CA ILE A 215 0.13 15.07 -8.40
C ILE A 215 -0.26 15.69 -9.75
N ILE A 216 -0.86 16.86 -9.68
CA ILE A 216 -1.05 17.69 -10.87
C ILE A 216 0.25 18.43 -11.13
N TYR A 217 0.91 18.11 -12.22
CA TYR A 217 2.11 18.80 -12.68
C TYR A 217 1.80 19.60 -13.93
N GLY A 218 2.15 20.89 -13.94
CA GLY A 218 1.87 21.77 -15.07
C GLY A 218 2.66 23.06 -14.95
N TYR A 219 2.59 23.89 -15.99
CA TYR A 219 3.15 25.22 -15.98
C TYR A 219 2.19 26.19 -15.30
N GLU A 220 2.71 27.07 -14.44
CA GLU A 220 1.99 28.26 -14.01
C GLU A 220 1.85 29.21 -15.20
N THR A 221 0.63 29.70 -15.44
CA THR A 221 0.39 30.68 -16.48
C THR A 221 0.62 32.08 -15.95
N ASP A 222 1.43 32.87 -16.63
CA ASP A 222 1.68 34.30 -16.30
C ASP A 222 0.64 35.25 -16.94
N GLY A 223 -0.50 34.71 -17.32
CA GLY A 223 -1.61 35.42 -17.93
C GLY A 223 -1.81 35.15 -19.42
N LEU A 224 -2.74 35.87 -20.02
CA LEU A 224 -2.98 35.85 -21.46
C LEU A 224 -2.09 36.90 -22.14
N PHE A 225 -1.49 36.55 -23.28
CA PHE A 225 -0.92 37.56 -24.15
C PHE A 225 -2.06 38.46 -24.63
N VAL A 226 -1.95 39.75 -24.35
CA VAL A 226 -2.87 40.78 -24.87
C VAL A 226 -2.08 41.51 -25.95
N ASP A 227 -2.52 41.39 -27.20
CA ASP A 227 -2.00 42.16 -28.35
C ASP A 227 -2.42 43.63 -28.25
#